data_9a377cd6b166f84fe5638739544699a4
#
_entry.id   9a377cd6b166f84fe5638739544699a4
#
_cell.length_a   1.000
_cell.length_b   1.000
_cell.length_c   1.000
_cell.angle_alpha   90.00
_cell.angle_beta   90.00
_cell.angle_gamma   90.00
#
_symmetry.space_group_name_H-M   'P 1'
#
loop_
_entity.id
_entity.type
_entity.pdbx_description
1 polymer ?
#
loop_
_entity_poly.entity_id
_entity_poly.type
_entity_poly.pdbx_seq_one_letter_code
_entity_poly.pdbx_strand_id
1 'polypeptide(L)'
;LEDEGQKGEAFRHGMRITGTVSSGLGRAHIFMAQKHYQDQFQSLLGTSVWPGTLNLNVSDDDLRSYIALRLKSGIDTLDASSELIEQASSIDVSSLDAHRVRGFLRDGVSFGGATAFIAEFAFGESSVECAVLIPDLTRHYDVVEIISAKFLREHFSLVDGDNVTIELS
;
A
#
# COMPACT_ATOMS: atom_id res chain seq x y z
N LEU A 1 3.85 3.02 34.39
CA LEU A 1 5.23 3.19 33.92
C LEU A 1 5.61 2.14 32.88
N GLU A 2 5.40 0.88 33.18
CA GLU A 2 5.68 -0.20 32.23
C GLU A 2 4.75 -0.17 31.02
N ASP A 3 3.48 0.16 31.25
CA ASP A 3 2.49 0.33 30.18
C ASP A 3 2.84 1.45 29.20
N GLU A 4 3.38 2.53 29.72
CA GLU A 4 3.78 3.68 28.89
C GLU A 4 4.97 3.31 28.01
N GLY A 5 5.90 2.50 28.52
CA GLY A 5 7.02 2.02 27.72
C GLY A 5 6.57 1.09 26.59
N GLN A 6 5.63 0.19 26.87
CA GLN A 6 5.08 -0.71 25.87
C GLN A 6 4.31 0.02 24.79
N LYS A 7 3.49 1.01 25.15
CA LYS A 7 2.78 1.85 24.21
C LYS A 7 3.73 2.60 23.30
N GLY A 8 4.81 3.15 23.86
CA GLY A 8 5.83 3.84 23.09
C GLY A 8 6.52 2.92 22.10
N GLU A 9 6.76 1.67 22.47
CA GLU A 9 7.34 0.67 21.55
C GLU A 9 6.40 0.30 20.42
N ALA A 10 5.11 0.10 20.70
CA ALA A 10 4.11 -0.20 19.69
C ALA A 10 4.04 0.91 18.63
N PHE A 11 4.08 2.18 19.04
CA PHE A 11 4.09 3.30 18.11
C PHE A 11 5.38 3.41 17.31
N ARG A 12 6.51 3.04 17.88
CA ARG A 12 7.79 3.11 17.19
C ARG A 12 7.94 2.08 16.07
N HIS A 13 7.16 0.99 16.11
CA HIS A 13 7.24 -0.09 15.12
C HIS A 13 6.21 0.03 14.01
N GLY A 14 5.29 0.97 14.13
CA GLY A 14 4.26 1.19 13.13
C GLY A 14 4.53 2.40 12.25
N MET A 15 3.81 2.47 11.16
CA MET A 15 3.83 3.60 10.25
C MET A 15 2.39 3.98 9.93
N ARG A 16 2.11 5.28 9.89
CA ARG A 16 0.80 5.80 9.51
C ARG A 16 0.95 6.64 8.25
N ILE A 17 0.09 6.37 7.27
CA ILE A 17 0.01 7.16 6.05
C ILE A 17 -1.42 7.65 5.90
N THR A 18 -1.60 8.96 5.77
CA THR A 18 -2.89 9.57 5.47
C THR A 18 -2.85 10.09 4.04
N GLY A 19 -3.91 9.84 3.30
CA GLY A 19 -3.99 10.27 1.92
C GLY A 19 -5.41 10.64 1.53
N THR A 20 -5.54 11.16 0.33
CA THR A 20 -6.79 11.62 -0.25
C THR A 20 -7.23 10.66 -1.35
N VAL A 21 -8.44 10.13 -1.26
CA VAL A 21 -8.99 9.22 -2.26
C VAL A 21 -9.01 9.89 -3.62
N SER A 22 -8.50 9.20 -4.63
CA SER A 22 -8.49 9.65 -6.01
C SER A 22 -8.89 8.53 -6.96
N SER A 23 -9.34 8.88 -8.15
CA SER A 23 -9.70 7.92 -9.18
C SER A 23 -8.50 7.61 -10.06
N GLY A 24 -8.26 6.32 -10.32
CA GLY A 24 -7.28 5.86 -11.29
C GLY A 24 -7.93 5.59 -12.65
N LEU A 25 -7.18 4.93 -13.53
CA LEU A 25 -7.65 4.60 -14.87
C LEU A 25 -8.62 3.41 -14.92
N GLY A 26 -8.86 2.75 -13.78
CA GLY A 26 -9.79 1.62 -13.70
C GLY A 26 -9.30 0.34 -14.36
N ARG A 27 -8.00 0.22 -14.63
CA ARG A 27 -7.43 -0.93 -15.35
C ARG A 27 -6.95 -2.05 -14.44
N ALA A 28 -6.80 -1.78 -13.15
CA ALA A 28 -6.25 -2.76 -12.21
C ALA A 28 -7.11 -4.02 -12.11
N HIS A 29 -8.42 -3.91 -12.27
CA HIS A 29 -9.33 -5.05 -12.09
C HIS A 29 -9.05 -6.20 -13.07
N ILE A 30 -8.61 -5.90 -14.29
CA ILE A 30 -8.30 -6.93 -15.30
C ILE A 30 -7.12 -7.78 -14.82
N PHE A 31 -6.10 -7.14 -14.29
CA PHE A 31 -4.90 -7.83 -13.82
C PHE A 31 -5.15 -8.52 -12.48
N MET A 32 -5.79 -7.85 -11.54
CA MET A 32 -5.98 -8.37 -10.20
C MET A 32 -6.95 -9.55 -10.13
N ALA A 33 -7.86 -9.67 -11.10
CA ALA A 33 -8.77 -10.81 -11.19
C ALA A 33 -8.05 -12.10 -11.57
N GLN A 34 -6.81 -12.05 -12.05
CA GLN A 34 -6.07 -13.25 -12.46
C GLN A 34 -5.84 -14.19 -11.27
N LYS A 35 -6.13 -15.47 -11.48
CA LYS A 35 -6.02 -16.48 -10.42
C LYS A 35 -4.65 -16.50 -9.77
N HIS A 36 -3.59 -16.32 -10.55
CA HIS A 36 -2.21 -16.34 -10.04
C HIS A 36 -1.97 -15.25 -8.99
N TYR A 37 -2.54 -14.07 -9.18
CA TYR A 37 -2.47 -13.01 -8.18
C TYR A 37 -3.40 -13.31 -7.00
N GLN A 38 -4.63 -13.73 -7.27
CA GLN A 38 -5.60 -14.00 -6.20
C GLN A 38 -5.13 -15.10 -5.25
N ASP A 39 -4.46 -16.14 -5.77
CA ASP A 39 -3.88 -17.20 -4.93
C ASP A 39 -2.82 -16.63 -3.98
N GLN A 40 -2.00 -15.70 -4.45
CA GLN A 40 -0.99 -15.06 -3.63
C GLN A 40 -1.61 -14.11 -2.60
N PHE A 41 -2.64 -13.36 -2.98
CA PHE A 41 -3.36 -12.49 -2.04
C PHE A 41 -4.04 -13.32 -0.95
N GLN A 42 -4.58 -14.47 -1.30
CA GLN A 42 -5.19 -15.37 -0.32
C GLN A 42 -4.15 -15.89 0.69
N SER A 43 -2.95 -16.19 0.25
CA SER A 43 -1.86 -16.57 1.17
C SER A 43 -1.45 -15.41 2.07
N LEU A 44 -1.52 -14.19 1.54
CA LEU A 44 -1.10 -12.98 2.27
C LEU A 44 -2.14 -12.48 3.25
N LEU A 45 -3.40 -12.41 2.84
CA LEU A 45 -4.49 -11.80 3.60
C LEU A 45 -5.50 -12.81 4.16
N GLY A 46 -5.33 -14.10 3.87
CA GLY A 46 -6.25 -15.14 4.30
C GLY A 46 -7.56 -15.20 3.51
N THR A 47 -7.69 -14.41 2.48
CA THR A 47 -8.89 -14.33 1.65
C THR A 47 -8.53 -13.79 0.27
N SER A 48 -9.39 -14.04 -0.72
CA SER A 48 -9.27 -13.34 -2.00
C SER A 48 -9.56 -11.84 -1.81
N VAL A 49 -9.05 -11.03 -2.71
CA VAL A 49 -9.25 -9.57 -2.66
C VAL A 49 -10.22 -9.13 -3.75
N TRP A 50 -10.89 -8.02 -3.49
CA TRP A 50 -11.66 -7.32 -4.52
C TRP A 50 -10.71 -6.97 -5.67
N PRO A 51 -11.05 -7.29 -6.94
CA PRO A 51 -10.14 -7.07 -8.07
C PRO A 51 -10.10 -5.59 -8.49
N GLY A 52 -9.33 -4.82 -7.79
CA GLY A 52 -9.12 -3.41 -8.04
C GLY A 52 -8.29 -2.78 -6.94
N THR A 53 -7.78 -1.59 -7.18
CA THR A 53 -7.05 -0.82 -6.20
C THR A 53 -7.78 0.46 -5.85
N LEU A 54 -7.71 0.86 -4.58
CA LEU A 54 -8.08 2.20 -4.17
C LEU A 54 -6.82 3.05 -4.21
N ASN A 55 -6.88 4.19 -4.87
CA ASN A 55 -5.74 5.10 -4.99
C ASN A 55 -5.84 6.23 -3.98
N LEU A 56 -4.74 6.51 -3.30
CA LEU A 56 -4.62 7.65 -2.38
C LEU A 56 -3.50 8.55 -2.84
N ASN A 57 -3.80 9.83 -3.03
CA ASN A 57 -2.77 10.84 -3.23
C ASN A 57 -2.16 11.19 -1.87
N VAL A 58 -0.84 11.25 -1.83
CA VAL A 58 -0.09 11.58 -0.61
C VAL A 58 0.86 12.74 -0.86
N SER A 59 1.14 13.50 0.19
CA SER A 59 2.02 14.67 0.15
C SER A 59 2.78 14.81 1.46
N ASP A 60 3.80 15.64 1.47
CA ASP A 60 4.57 16.01 2.66
C ASP A 60 5.09 14.79 3.43
N ASP A 61 4.79 14.66 4.71
CA ASP A 61 5.28 13.57 5.54
C ASP A 61 4.75 12.20 5.08
N ASP A 62 3.51 12.14 4.62
CA ASP A 62 2.92 10.90 4.11
C ASP A 62 3.60 10.45 2.81
N LEU A 63 3.97 11.39 1.96
CA LEU A 63 4.75 11.10 0.77
C LEU A 63 6.13 10.53 1.12
N ARG A 64 6.81 11.12 2.10
CA ARG A 64 8.12 10.61 2.55
C ARG A 64 7.98 9.19 3.08
N SER A 65 6.94 8.92 3.86
CA SER A 65 6.67 7.57 4.36
C SER A 65 6.43 6.57 3.23
N TYR A 66 5.66 6.96 2.24
CA TYR A 66 5.41 6.09 1.09
C TYR A 66 6.69 5.83 0.28
N ILE A 67 7.52 6.83 0.08
CA ILE A 67 8.80 6.66 -0.61
C ILE A 67 9.72 5.72 0.18
N ALA A 68 9.68 5.78 1.51
CA ALA A 68 10.43 4.84 2.34
C ALA A 68 10.00 3.38 2.09
N LEU A 69 8.71 3.13 1.89
CA LEU A 69 8.20 1.81 1.52
C LEU A 69 8.70 1.38 0.14
N ARG A 70 8.71 2.30 -0.82
CA ARG A 70 9.23 2.02 -2.16
C ARG A 70 10.70 1.67 -2.13
N LEU A 71 11.50 2.38 -1.36
CA LEU A 71 12.92 2.09 -1.18
C LEU A 71 13.12 0.72 -0.54
N LYS A 72 12.34 0.38 0.48
CA LYS A 72 12.38 -0.95 1.09
C LYS A 72 12.01 -2.05 0.11
N SER A 73 11.12 -1.77 -0.82
CA SER A 73 10.70 -2.70 -1.86
C SER A 73 11.74 -2.87 -2.97
N GLY A 74 12.79 -2.06 -2.98
CA GLY A 74 13.79 -2.07 -4.03
C GLY A 74 13.32 -1.42 -5.34
N ILE A 75 12.28 -0.59 -5.27
CA ILE A 75 11.69 0.05 -6.44
C ILE A 75 12.36 1.39 -6.69
N ASP A 76 12.75 1.60 -7.94
CA ASP A 76 13.37 2.84 -8.39
C ASP A 76 12.35 3.99 -8.36
N THR A 77 12.77 5.13 -7.84
CA THR A 77 11.96 6.33 -7.72
C THR A 77 12.62 7.50 -8.45
N LEU A 78 12.98 7.28 -9.70
CA LEU A 78 13.73 8.25 -10.52
C LEU A 78 13.04 9.62 -10.62
N ASP A 79 11.71 9.66 -10.58
CA ASP A 79 10.95 10.89 -10.71
C ASP A 79 10.89 11.71 -9.41
N ALA A 80 11.30 11.14 -8.29
CA ALA A 80 11.37 11.86 -7.03
C ALA A 80 12.69 12.63 -6.93
N SER A 81 12.67 13.80 -6.28
CA SER A 81 13.87 14.57 -6.07
C SER A 81 14.86 13.82 -5.16
N SER A 82 16.16 14.08 -5.34
CA SER A 82 17.17 13.47 -4.47
C SER A 82 17.01 13.88 -3.02
N GLU A 83 16.55 15.09 -2.75
CA GLU A 83 16.24 15.55 -1.40
C GLU A 83 15.12 14.74 -0.76
N LEU A 84 14.05 14.48 -1.49
CA LEU A 84 12.93 13.67 -1.02
C LEU A 84 13.37 12.23 -0.71
N ILE A 85 14.17 11.65 -1.58
CA ILE A 85 14.72 10.30 -1.38
C ILE A 85 15.62 10.26 -0.14
N GLU A 86 16.46 11.25 0.05
CA GLU A 86 17.33 11.35 1.22
C GLU A 86 16.51 11.46 2.51
N GLN A 87 15.47 12.30 2.53
CA GLN A 87 14.57 12.42 3.68
C GLN A 87 13.85 11.10 3.97
N ALA A 88 13.37 10.42 2.93
CA ALA A 88 12.69 9.13 3.08
C ALA A 88 13.63 8.04 3.60
N SER A 89 14.89 8.05 3.19
CA SER A 89 15.86 7.03 3.61
C SER A 89 16.19 7.07 5.10
N SER A 90 15.88 8.16 5.79
CA SER A 90 16.06 8.28 7.24
C SER A 90 14.88 7.71 8.04
N ILE A 91 13.78 7.36 7.38
CA ILE A 91 12.61 6.78 8.06
C ILE A 91 12.88 5.32 8.35
N ASP A 92 12.64 4.91 9.60
CA ASP A 92 12.83 3.51 10.02
C ASP A 92 11.65 2.66 9.56
N VAL A 93 11.93 1.75 8.63
CA VAL A 93 10.96 0.78 8.11
C VAL A 93 11.38 -0.66 8.42
N SER A 94 12.33 -0.85 9.33
CA SER A 94 12.92 -2.16 9.61
C SER A 94 11.93 -3.16 10.21
N SER A 95 10.89 -2.69 10.90
CA SER A 95 9.88 -3.55 11.50
C SER A 95 8.77 -3.96 10.53
N LEU A 96 8.70 -3.35 9.35
CA LEU A 96 7.65 -3.63 8.39
C LEU A 96 8.06 -4.80 7.48
N ASP A 97 7.15 -5.75 7.29
CA ASP A 97 7.40 -6.91 6.44
C ASP A 97 6.97 -6.63 5.00
N ALA A 98 7.93 -6.75 4.09
CA ALA A 98 7.68 -6.64 2.65
C ALA A 98 7.39 -8.04 2.10
N HIS A 99 6.21 -8.23 1.52
CA HIS A 99 5.79 -9.51 0.94
C HIS A 99 5.84 -9.42 -0.58
N ARG A 100 6.52 -10.39 -1.22
CA ARG A 100 6.59 -10.40 -2.68
C ARG A 100 5.35 -11.03 -3.29
N VAL A 101 4.81 -10.33 -4.27
CA VAL A 101 3.78 -10.85 -5.19
C VAL A 101 4.49 -11.11 -6.52
N ARG A 102 4.52 -12.39 -6.93
CA ARG A 102 5.26 -12.78 -8.11
C ARG A 102 4.46 -12.55 -9.38
N GLY A 103 5.14 -12.00 -10.39
CA GLY A 103 4.60 -11.92 -11.73
C GLY A 103 4.60 -13.27 -12.44
N PHE A 104 4.06 -13.32 -13.64
CA PHE A 104 3.96 -14.55 -14.42
C PHE A 104 3.84 -14.23 -15.91
N LEU A 105 4.02 -15.28 -16.73
CA LEU A 105 3.78 -15.24 -18.16
C LEU A 105 2.53 -16.06 -18.47
N ARG A 106 1.67 -15.52 -19.32
CA ARG A 106 0.51 -16.24 -19.84
C ARG A 106 0.32 -15.88 -21.29
N ASP A 107 0.33 -16.89 -22.18
CA ASP A 107 0.14 -16.71 -23.62
C ASP A 107 1.08 -15.63 -24.21
N GLY A 108 2.33 -15.60 -23.76
CA GLY A 108 3.33 -14.63 -24.21
C GLY A 108 3.19 -13.24 -23.61
N VAL A 109 2.20 -13.00 -22.73
CA VAL A 109 2.00 -11.73 -22.04
C VAL A 109 2.64 -11.79 -20.66
N SER A 110 3.45 -10.78 -20.33
CA SER A 110 4.07 -10.66 -19.03
C SER A 110 3.19 -9.87 -18.07
N PHE A 111 2.89 -10.48 -16.92
CA PHE A 111 2.21 -9.84 -15.81
C PHE A 111 3.23 -9.58 -14.71
N GLY A 112 3.36 -8.32 -14.31
CA GLY A 112 4.42 -7.89 -13.41
C GLY A 112 4.25 -8.32 -11.96
N GLY A 113 5.35 -8.26 -11.22
CA GLY A 113 5.37 -8.47 -9.78
C GLY A 113 5.09 -7.19 -9.01
N ALA A 114 4.96 -7.34 -7.71
CA ALA A 114 4.71 -6.24 -6.79
C ALA A 114 5.25 -6.58 -5.40
N THR A 115 5.29 -5.57 -4.54
CA THR A 115 5.53 -5.75 -3.11
C THR A 115 4.29 -5.32 -2.34
N ALA A 116 3.91 -6.09 -1.33
CA ALA A 116 2.74 -5.81 -0.50
C ALA A 116 3.14 -5.64 0.96
N PHE A 117 2.51 -4.68 1.62
CA PHE A 117 2.64 -4.45 3.07
C PHE A 117 1.24 -4.55 3.69
N ILE A 118 1.06 -5.46 4.64
CA ILE A 118 -0.22 -5.62 5.34
C ILE A 118 -0.48 -4.40 6.21
N ALA A 119 -1.72 -3.94 6.21
CA ALA A 119 -2.10 -2.72 6.92
C ALA A 119 -3.57 -2.77 7.35
N GLU A 120 -3.96 -1.78 8.14
CA GLU A 120 -5.35 -1.49 8.49
C GLU A 120 -5.79 -0.23 7.75
N PHE A 121 -6.92 -0.29 7.08
CA PHE A 121 -7.54 0.85 6.41
C PHE A 121 -8.58 1.44 7.35
N ALA A 122 -8.43 2.69 7.73
CA ALA A 122 -9.33 3.36 8.66
C ALA A 122 -10.02 4.56 8.01
N PHE A 123 -11.34 4.61 8.18
CA PHE A 123 -12.16 5.75 7.75
C PHE A 123 -13.28 5.94 8.77
N GLY A 124 -13.39 7.15 9.32
CA GLY A 124 -14.30 7.38 10.43
C GLY A 124 -13.90 6.55 11.65
N GLU A 125 -14.85 5.82 12.21
CA GLU A 125 -14.63 4.96 13.39
C GLU A 125 -14.45 3.48 13.04
N SER A 126 -14.42 3.15 11.74
CA SER A 126 -14.32 1.77 11.28
C SER A 126 -12.99 1.52 10.59
N SER A 127 -12.53 0.28 10.68
CA SER A 127 -11.33 -0.16 9.97
C SER A 127 -11.52 -1.55 9.40
N VAL A 128 -10.77 -1.84 8.32
CA VAL A 128 -10.72 -3.18 7.72
C VAL A 128 -9.27 -3.50 7.35
N GLU A 129 -8.97 -4.78 7.29
CA GLU A 129 -7.66 -5.23 6.83
C GLU A 129 -7.47 -4.90 5.35
N CYS A 130 -6.27 -4.50 5.00
CA CYS A 130 -5.88 -4.18 3.64
C CYS A 130 -4.40 -4.47 3.44
N ALA A 131 -3.91 -4.18 2.24
CA ALA A 131 -2.48 -4.14 1.97
C ALA A 131 -2.17 -2.98 1.05
N VAL A 132 -1.02 -2.36 1.29
CA VAL A 132 -0.42 -1.43 0.33
C VAL A 132 0.27 -2.27 -0.74
N LEU A 133 -0.09 -2.06 -1.99
CA LEU A 133 0.50 -2.77 -3.12
C LEU A 133 1.36 -1.82 -3.93
N ILE A 134 2.62 -2.18 -4.11
CA ILE A 134 3.56 -1.37 -4.89
C ILE A 134 4.03 -2.20 -6.09
N PRO A 135 3.44 -1.97 -7.29
CA PRO A 135 3.88 -2.65 -8.49
C PRO A 135 5.33 -2.30 -8.84
N ASP A 136 6.09 -3.29 -9.33
CA ASP A 136 7.52 -3.11 -9.62
C ASP A 136 7.79 -2.01 -10.65
N LEU A 137 6.88 -1.83 -11.58
CA LEU A 137 7.03 -0.89 -12.70
C LEU A 137 6.17 0.37 -12.55
N THR A 138 5.66 0.64 -11.35
CA THR A 138 4.86 1.84 -11.13
C THR A 138 5.72 3.10 -11.28
N ARG A 139 5.20 4.08 -12.02
CA ARG A 139 5.86 5.37 -12.23
C ARG A 139 5.44 6.42 -11.22
N HIS A 140 4.26 6.24 -10.61
CA HIS A 140 3.72 7.20 -9.66
C HIS A 140 4.36 7.00 -8.29
N TYR A 141 5.04 8.01 -7.78
CA TYR A 141 5.65 7.97 -6.46
C TYR A 141 4.80 8.66 -5.39
N ASP A 142 3.72 9.32 -5.80
CA ASP A 142 2.83 10.09 -4.91
C ASP A 142 1.41 9.52 -4.85
N VAL A 143 1.23 8.30 -5.33
CA VAL A 143 -0.06 7.59 -5.29
C VAL A 143 0.15 6.24 -4.61
N VAL A 144 -0.57 6.02 -3.52
CA VAL A 144 -0.56 4.75 -2.79
C VAL A 144 -1.72 3.90 -3.31
N GLU A 145 -1.44 2.67 -3.71
CA GLU A 145 -2.45 1.72 -4.16
C GLU A 145 -2.79 0.76 -3.02
N ILE A 146 -4.08 0.61 -2.74
CA ILE A 146 -4.58 -0.21 -1.64
C ILE A 146 -5.44 -1.34 -2.19
N ILE A 147 -5.22 -2.55 -1.69
CA ILE A 147 -6.05 -3.72 -1.98
C ILE A 147 -6.71 -4.23 -0.69
N SER A 148 -7.89 -4.80 -0.81
CA SER A 148 -8.63 -5.34 0.33
C SER A 148 -9.63 -6.41 -0.16
N ALA A 149 -10.05 -7.28 0.76
CA ALA A 149 -11.17 -8.20 0.49
C ALA A 149 -12.44 -7.44 0.16
N LYS A 150 -12.61 -6.26 0.74
CA LYS A 150 -13.78 -5.40 0.53
C LYS A 150 -13.57 -4.47 -0.65
N PHE A 151 -14.67 -4.16 -1.35
CA PHE A 151 -14.68 -3.03 -2.27
C PHE A 151 -14.76 -1.76 -1.43
N LEU A 152 -13.61 -1.15 -1.17
CA LEU A 152 -13.47 -0.08 -0.17
C LEU A 152 -14.35 1.13 -0.46
N ARG A 153 -14.47 1.52 -1.73
CA ARG A 153 -15.33 2.66 -2.09
C ARG A 153 -16.78 2.43 -1.69
N GLU A 154 -17.29 1.21 -1.92
CA GLU A 154 -18.66 0.87 -1.56
C GLU A 154 -18.79 0.64 -0.06
N HIS A 155 -17.85 -0.08 0.52
CA HIS A 155 -17.89 -0.45 1.93
C HIS A 155 -17.95 0.77 2.86
N PHE A 156 -17.21 1.82 2.53
CA PHE A 156 -17.14 3.06 3.31
C PHE A 156 -17.86 4.24 2.65
N SER A 157 -18.52 4.04 1.52
CA SER A 157 -19.15 5.11 0.73
C SER A 157 -18.16 6.24 0.40
N LEU A 158 -16.97 5.87 -0.04
CA LEU A 158 -15.90 6.83 -0.32
C LEU A 158 -16.15 7.58 -1.63
N VAL A 159 -15.81 8.85 -1.62
CA VAL A 159 -15.77 9.69 -2.83
C VAL A 159 -14.38 10.31 -2.96
N ASP A 160 -14.03 10.72 -4.18
CA ASP A 160 -12.76 11.41 -4.41
C ASP A 160 -12.67 12.65 -3.51
N GLY A 161 -11.52 12.83 -2.88
CA GLY A 161 -11.29 13.91 -1.93
C GLY A 161 -11.42 13.51 -0.47
N ASP A 162 -11.98 12.34 -0.16
CA ASP A 162 -12.05 11.87 1.21
C ASP A 162 -10.65 11.58 1.75
N ASN A 163 -10.43 11.93 3.02
CA ASN A 163 -9.18 11.61 3.72
C ASN A 163 -9.32 10.26 4.43
N VAL A 164 -8.36 9.38 4.19
CA VAL A 164 -8.31 8.07 4.83
C VAL A 164 -6.93 7.82 5.39
N THR A 165 -6.84 6.94 6.37
CA THR A 165 -5.59 6.62 7.05
C THR A 165 -5.29 5.13 6.94
N ILE A 166 -4.02 4.81 6.69
CA ILE A 166 -3.52 3.46 6.65
C ILE A 166 -2.49 3.29 7.74
N GLU A 167 -2.64 2.24 8.53
CA GLU A 167 -1.71 1.91 9.60
C GLU A 167 -1.00 0.60 9.28
N LEU A 168 0.32 0.69 9.14
CA LEU A 168 1.21 -0.45 8.89
C LEU A 168 1.93 -0.81 10.19
N SER A 169 2.08 -2.09 10.41
CA SER A 169 2.78 -2.57 11.60
C SER A 169 3.59 -3.84 11.34
#